data_5b23ba50311b9ea4517b26dc40e07832
#
_entry.id   5b23ba50311b9ea4517b26dc40e07832
#
_cell.length_a   1.000
_cell.length_b   1.000
_cell.length_c   1.000
_cell.angle_alpha   90.00
_cell.angle_beta   90.00
_cell.angle_gamma   90.00
#
_symmetry.space_group_name_H-M   'P 1'
#
loop_
_entity.id
_entity.type
_entity.pdbx_description
1 polymer ?
#
loop_
_entity_poly.entity_id
_entity_poly.type
_entity_poly.pdbx_seq_one_letter_code
_entity_poly.pdbx_strand_id
1 'polypeptide(L)'
;MKKTWIVPCCALGMLLYAGRAQAAFWQVLRDTPVRADAAAGAKVLGTAQKGWIVSDMTGDGSSPQWIRMVEFQTKAGEGMAYAHFVYKVPDAYISAADVVQVADENGTPLQKSGTAAAATAQGVRVERMVAPQVTDLACNGAVDGAVLKAALEAWVQACNAVLGRLEGMEPDEAATTMLAWADEDPFASADVEAMDKHMAALLDRWLSARYGHPQTPLGADDQKVLALLAAYGLIPQMAEGTTFFTADVNVLRKRVSFEPPVAAYSDYMSLRDSQPSVLFTDGGCRYPVKEMGTWAVQWERYLNTVPADSVYFKEGKKRYLEFMTHILFSDLPNTPAFPHYNKGRMEKAWMTALRSVALENSGTQTAALITEFLDKIKVNDNRLSAAYAEALWNKMRSPSFPRTN
;
A
#
# COMPACT_ATOMS: atom_id res chain seq x y z
N MET A 1 -49.33 -18.79 9.50
CA MET A 1 -48.76 -17.87 8.48
C MET A 1 -47.44 -17.35 8.98
N LYS A 2 -46.33 -17.94 8.57
CA LYS A 2 -44.96 -17.50 8.93
C LYS A 2 -44.47 -16.59 7.80
N LYS A 3 -44.29 -15.29 8.09
CA LYS A 3 -43.68 -14.33 7.17
C LYS A 3 -42.15 -14.46 7.27
N THR A 4 -41.55 -15.01 6.24
CA THR A 4 -40.11 -15.05 6.03
C THR A 4 -39.65 -13.66 5.58
N TRP A 5 -38.82 -13.00 6.36
CA TRP A 5 -38.12 -11.78 5.98
C TRP A 5 -36.83 -12.19 5.27
N ILE A 6 -36.78 -12.00 3.96
CA ILE A 6 -35.54 -12.06 3.19
C ILE A 6 -34.92 -10.67 3.27
N VAL A 7 -33.81 -10.57 3.98
CA VAL A 7 -32.96 -9.37 4.02
C VAL A 7 -31.99 -9.47 2.82
N PRO A 8 -31.94 -8.48 1.94
CA PRO A 8 -30.90 -8.45 0.90
C PRO A 8 -29.61 -7.87 1.51
N CYS A 9 -28.75 -8.73 2.01
CA CYS A 9 -27.39 -8.41 2.45
C CYS A 9 -26.39 -8.56 1.31
N CYS A 10 -26.48 -7.78 0.24
CA CYS A 10 -25.48 -7.81 -0.84
C CYS A 10 -25.26 -6.47 -1.55
N ALA A 11 -25.32 -5.33 -0.85
CA ALA A 11 -25.07 -4.05 -1.51
C ALA A 11 -24.23 -3.03 -0.72
N LEU A 12 -23.53 -3.44 0.34
CA LEU A 12 -22.75 -2.48 1.15
C LEU A 12 -21.24 -2.80 1.24
N GLY A 13 -20.72 -3.71 0.42
CA GLY A 13 -19.32 -4.15 0.44
C GLY A 13 -18.41 -3.55 -0.64
N MET A 14 -18.90 -2.68 -1.54
CA MET A 14 -18.12 -2.29 -2.74
C MET A 14 -17.67 -0.82 -2.81
N LEU A 15 -17.64 -0.09 -1.71
CA LEU A 15 -17.32 1.35 -1.75
C LEU A 15 -16.12 1.78 -0.90
N LEU A 16 -15.23 0.87 -0.49
CA LEU A 16 -14.05 1.21 0.31
C LEU A 16 -12.71 0.72 -0.28
N TYR A 17 -12.64 0.46 -1.58
CA TYR A 17 -11.37 0.19 -2.27
C TYR A 17 -11.14 1.19 -3.41
N ALA A 18 -10.84 2.43 -3.07
CA ALA A 18 -10.34 3.43 -4.02
C ALA A 18 -8.84 3.64 -3.88
N GLY A 19 -8.08 2.58 -3.66
CA GLY A 19 -6.68 2.46 -4.00
C GLY A 19 -6.60 1.33 -5.02
N ARG A 20 -6.96 1.59 -6.29
CA ARG A 20 -6.76 0.61 -7.35
C ARG A 20 -5.25 0.43 -7.52
N ALA A 21 -4.70 -0.64 -6.96
CA ALA A 21 -3.59 -1.30 -7.61
C ALA A 21 -4.03 -1.48 -9.06
N GLN A 22 -3.31 -0.89 -10.00
CA GLN A 22 -3.67 -0.98 -11.39
C GLN A 22 -3.48 -2.44 -11.76
N ALA A 23 -4.60 -3.15 -12.02
CA ALA A 23 -4.55 -4.55 -12.41
C ALA A 23 -3.59 -4.66 -13.60
N ALA A 24 -2.56 -5.49 -13.45
CA ALA A 24 -1.69 -5.81 -14.57
C ALA A 24 -2.41 -6.88 -15.40
N PHE A 25 -2.53 -6.63 -16.70
CA PHE A 25 -3.14 -7.57 -17.65
C PHE A 25 -2.04 -8.27 -18.45
N TRP A 26 -2.25 -9.57 -18.68
CA TRP A 26 -1.28 -10.41 -19.36
C TRP A 26 -1.98 -11.29 -20.40
N GLN A 27 -1.48 -11.30 -21.62
CA GLN A 27 -1.98 -12.20 -22.65
C GLN A 27 -1.16 -13.48 -22.70
N VAL A 28 -1.84 -14.63 -22.67
CA VAL A 28 -1.23 -15.96 -22.78
C VAL A 28 -0.74 -16.17 -24.21
N LEU A 29 0.54 -16.42 -24.38
CA LEU A 29 1.21 -16.56 -25.70
C LEU A 29 1.10 -17.98 -26.27
N ARG A 30 1.00 -18.97 -25.38
CA ARG A 30 0.86 -20.41 -25.71
C ARG A 30 0.12 -21.13 -24.60
N ASP A 31 -0.45 -22.26 -24.90
CA ASP A 31 -1.12 -23.07 -23.88
C ASP A 31 -0.15 -23.38 -22.74
N THR A 32 -0.53 -23.00 -21.52
CA THR A 32 0.33 -23.09 -20.33
C THR A 32 -0.42 -23.70 -19.14
N PRO A 33 0.24 -24.55 -18.34
CA PRO A 33 -0.38 -25.13 -17.15
C PRO A 33 -0.73 -24.06 -16.11
N VAL A 34 -1.97 -24.08 -15.61
CA VAL A 34 -2.41 -23.34 -14.43
C VAL A 34 -2.07 -24.19 -13.20
N ARG A 35 -1.38 -23.64 -12.23
CA ARG A 35 -0.85 -24.35 -11.06
C ARG A 35 -1.42 -23.82 -9.75
N ALA A 36 -1.45 -24.68 -8.75
CA ALA A 36 -1.94 -24.35 -7.41
C ALA A 36 -0.92 -23.58 -6.55
N ASP A 37 0.31 -23.39 -7.02
CA ASP A 37 1.36 -22.66 -6.34
C ASP A 37 2.39 -22.16 -7.36
N ALA A 38 3.17 -21.16 -6.99
CA ALA A 38 4.24 -20.54 -7.78
C ALA A 38 5.49 -21.44 -7.88
N ALA A 39 5.31 -22.67 -8.32
CA ALA A 39 6.37 -23.66 -8.46
C ALA A 39 6.15 -24.60 -9.65
N ALA A 40 7.22 -24.92 -10.37
CA ALA A 40 7.16 -25.82 -11.55
C ALA A 40 6.61 -27.23 -11.23
N GLY A 41 6.84 -27.71 -10.00
CA GLY A 41 6.34 -29.01 -9.52
C GLY A 41 4.94 -28.97 -8.88
N ALA A 42 4.32 -27.79 -8.76
CA ALA A 42 3.01 -27.64 -8.14
C ALA A 42 1.90 -28.36 -8.95
N LYS A 43 0.85 -28.77 -8.25
CA LYS A 43 -0.31 -29.46 -8.85
C LYS A 43 -0.87 -28.63 -9.99
N VAL A 44 -1.06 -29.26 -11.15
CA VAL A 44 -1.73 -28.65 -12.30
C VAL A 44 -3.23 -28.67 -12.07
N LEU A 45 -3.88 -27.52 -12.19
CA LEU A 45 -5.32 -27.30 -12.00
C LEU A 45 -6.06 -27.34 -13.34
N GLY A 46 -5.40 -26.94 -14.41
CA GLY A 46 -5.94 -26.83 -15.75
C GLY A 46 -4.91 -26.26 -16.71
N THR A 47 -5.38 -25.79 -17.87
CA THR A 47 -4.55 -25.16 -18.90
C THR A 47 -5.16 -23.83 -19.30
N ALA A 48 -4.39 -22.76 -19.20
CA ALA A 48 -4.71 -21.48 -19.79
C ALA A 48 -4.34 -21.54 -21.28
N GLN A 49 -5.30 -21.26 -22.16
CA GLN A 49 -5.12 -21.38 -23.60
C GLN A 49 -4.48 -20.11 -24.17
N LYS A 50 -3.78 -20.25 -25.29
CA LYS A 50 -3.26 -19.12 -26.04
C LYS A 50 -4.37 -18.10 -26.35
N GLY A 51 -4.06 -16.83 -26.08
CA GLY A 51 -4.97 -15.72 -26.31
C GLY A 51 -5.83 -15.34 -25.10
N TRP A 52 -5.86 -16.16 -24.03
CA TRP A 52 -6.52 -15.72 -22.80
C TRP A 52 -5.87 -14.46 -22.24
N ILE A 53 -6.70 -13.61 -21.63
CA ILE A 53 -6.20 -12.48 -20.84
C ILE A 53 -6.34 -12.85 -19.38
N VAL A 54 -5.29 -12.70 -18.61
CA VAL A 54 -5.25 -12.92 -17.17
C VAL A 54 -4.91 -11.62 -16.44
N SER A 55 -5.45 -11.44 -15.27
CA SER A 55 -5.24 -10.27 -14.44
C SER A 55 -4.72 -10.67 -13.08
N ASP A 56 -3.69 -9.96 -12.62
CA ASP A 56 -3.26 -9.90 -11.22
C ASP A 56 -3.76 -8.57 -10.64
N MET A 57 -4.94 -8.60 -10.03
CA MET A 57 -5.59 -7.39 -9.49
C MET A 57 -4.86 -6.78 -8.29
N THR A 58 -3.97 -7.52 -7.66
CA THR A 58 -3.32 -7.08 -6.43
C THR A 58 -1.89 -6.60 -6.65
N GLY A 59 -1.27 -6.98 -7.79
CA GLY A 59 0.11 -6.63 -8.10
C GLY A 59 1.16 -7.24 -7.16
N ASP A 60 0.72 -8.00 -6.15
CA ASP A 60 1.56 -8.50 -5.06
C ASP A 60 1.84 -10.01 -5.10
N GLY A 61 1.16 -10.73 -5.98
CA GLY A 61 1.26 -12.19 -6.09
C GLY A 61 2.14 -12.68 -7.24
N SER A 62 2.62 -11.79 -8.09
CA SER A 62 3.48 -12.13 -9.22
C SER A 62 4.95 -12.07 -8.82
N SER A 63 5.70 -13.11 -9.21
CA SER A 63 7.15 -13.11 -9.12
C SER A 63 7.76 -12.98 -10.52
N PRO A 64 9.08 -12.74 -10.68
CA PRO A 64 9.71 -12.72 -11.99
C PRO A 64 9.50 -13.98 -12.83
N GLN A 65 9.13 -15.08 -12.20
CA GLN A 65 8.92 -16.38 -12.86
C GLN A 65 7.45 -16.80 -12.94
N TRP A 66 6.56 -16.22 -12.12
CA TRP A 66 5.17 -16.65 -11.98
C TRP A 66 4.22 -15.46 -11.93
N ILE A 67 3.13 -15.53 -12.69
CA ILE A 67 2.02 -14.58 -12.64
C ILE A 67 0.90 -15.22 -11.83
N ARG A 68 0.46 -14.54 -10.77
CA ARG A 68 -0.72 -14.89 -10.00
C ARG A 68 -1.96 -14.56 -10.82
N MET A 69 -2.76 -15.55 -11.10
CA MET A 69 -3.98 -15.40 -11.89
C MET A 69 -5.16 -15.18 -10.92
N VAL A 70 -5.61 -13.96 -10.77
CA VAL A 70 -6.80 -13.63 -9.95
C VAL A 70 -8.05 -13.69 -10.78
N GLU A 71 -8.03 -13.10 -11.97
CA GLU A 71 -9.10 -13.12 -12.93
C GLU A 71 -8.58 -13.52 -14.31
N PHE A 72 -9.47 -14.05 -15.16
CA PHE A 72 -9.15 -14.34 -16.54
C PHE A 72 -10.39 -14.26 -17.44
N GLN A 73 -10.16 -14.01 -18.72
CA GLN A 73 -11.17 -14.14 -19.77
C GLN A 73 -10.64 -15.01 -20.90
N THR A 74 -11.55 -15.76 -21.51
CA THR A 74 -11.20 -16.71 -22.57
C THR A 74 -11.20 -16.09 -23.95
N LYS A 75 -11.91 -14.97 -24.13
CA LYS A 75 -11.93 -14.17 -25.37
C LYS A 75 -11.99 -12.69 -25.03
N ALA A 76 -11.34 -11.87 -25.85
CA ALA A 76 -11.41 -10.43 -25.74
C ALA A 76 -12.87 -9.94 -25.80
N GLY A 77 -13.25 -9.08 -24.83
CA GLY A 77 -14.62 -8.56 -24.71
C GLY A 77 -15.61 -9.44 -23.95
N GLU A 78 -15.22 -10.63 -23.49
CA GLU A 78 -16.00 -11.41 -22.52
C GLU A 78 -15.72 -10.90 -21.10
N GLY A 79 -16.68 -11.10 -20.18
CA GLY A 79 -16.47 -10.74 -18.77
C GLY A 79 -15.36 -11.57 -18.12
N MET A 80 -14.61 -10.94 -17.21
CA MET A 80 -13.57 -11.62 -16.43
C MET A 80 -14.19 -12.62 -15.43
N ALA A 81 -13.61 -13.80 -15.33
CA ALA A 81 -13.97 -14.83 -14.36
C ALA A 81 -12.90 -14.93 -13.28
N TYR A 82 -13.32 -15.06 -12.03
CA TYR A 82 -12.36 -15.23 -10.91
C TYR A 82 -11.78 -16.65 -10.91
N ALA A 83 -10.46 -16.74 -10.93
CA ALA A 83 -9.74 -18.02 -10.97
C ALA A 83 -10.04 -18.90 -9.76
N HIS A 84 -10.19 -18.34 -8.55
CA HIS A 84 -10.48 -19.11 -7.35
C HIS A 84 -11.86 -19.80 -7.38
N PHE A 85 -12.86 -19.22 -8.06
CA PHE A 85 -14.16 -19.88 -8.23
C PHE A 85 -14.10 -21.03 -9.23
N VAL A 86 -13.31 -20.87 -10.30
CA VAL A 86 -13.19 -21.87 -11.36
C VAL A 86 -12.33 -23.04 -10.91
N TYR A 87 -11.17 -22.78 -10.33
CA TYR A 87 -10.21 -23.80 -9.94
C TYR A 87 -10.37 -24.29 -8.49
N LYS A 88 -11.24 -23.64 -7.69
CA LYS A 88 -11.52 -24.00 -6.28
C LYS A 88 -10.26 -24.04 -5.40
N VAL A 89 -9.37 -23.09 -5.62
CA VAL A 89 -8.12 -22.89 -4.86
C VAL A 89 -8.01 -21.44 -4.44
N PRO A 90 -7.26 -21.11 -3.34
CA PRO A 90 -7.05 -19.74 -2.92
C PRO A 90 -6.36 -18.91 -3.99
N ASP A 91 -5.36 -19.49 -4.65
CA ASP A 91 -4.54 -18.84 -5.65
C ASP A 91 -4.27 -19.80 -6.82
N ALA A 92 -4.11 -19.23 -8.02
CA ALA A 92 -3.73 -19.94 -9.23
C ALA A 92 -2.57 -19.18 -9.91
N TYR A 93 -1.65 -19.91 -10.54
CA TYR A 93 -0.42 -19.34 -11.10
C TYR A 93 -0.16 -19.87 -12.51
N ILE A 94 0.39 -19.00 -13.37
CA ILE A 94 0.91 -19.36 -14.70
C ILE A 94 2.36 -18.89 -14.82
N SER A 95 3.14 -19.52 -15.71
CA SER A 95 4.52 -19.13 -15.95
C SER A 95 4.61 -17.77 -16.61
N ALA A 96 5.42 -16.86 -16.08
CA ALA A 96 5.69 -15.55 -16.67
C ALA A 96 6.37 -15.66 -18.04
N ALA A 97 7.05 -16.78 -18.35
CA ALA A 97 7.63 -17.02 -19.66
C ALA A 97 6.61 -17.29 -20.76
N ASP A 98 5.36 -17.56 -20.39
CA ASP A 98 4.28 -17.94 -21.31
C ASP A 98 3.27 -16.81 -21.57
N VAL A 99 3.54 -15.61 -21.06
CA VAL A 99 2.65 -14.46 -21.19
C VAL A 99 3.38 -13.20 -21.63
N VAL A 100 2.64 -12.22 -22.12
CA VAL A 100 3.11 -10.85 -22.38
C VAL A 100 2.16 -9.86 -21.74
N GLN A 101 2.71 -8.83 -21.14
CA GLN A 101 1.89 -7.78 -20.54
C GLN A 101 1.18 -6.97 -21.63
N VAL A 102 -0.10 -6.65 -21.39
CA VAL A 102 -0.96 -5.85 -22.28
C VAL A 102 -1.53 -4.66 -21.52
N ALA A 103 -2.04 -3.66 -22.24
CA ALA A 103 -2.48 -2.39 -21.64
C ALA A 103 -3.82 -2.53 -20.91
N ASP A 104 -4.68 -3.43 -21.36
CA ASP A 104 -6.05 -3.57 -20.86
C ASP A 104 -6.58 -5.02 -20.97
N GLU A 105 -7.79 -5.21 -20.48
CA GLU A 105 -8.53 -6.49 -20.53
C GLU A 105 -8.91 -6.95 -21.95
N ASN A 106 -8.78 -6.08 -22.97
CA ASN A 106 -9.03 -6.44 -24.35
C ASN A 106 -7.78 -6.98 -25.06
N GLY A 107 -6.65 -7.08 -24.35
CA GLY A 107 -5.39 -7.54 -24.90
C GLY A 107 -4.72 -6.51 -25.82
N THR A 108 -5.05 -5.23 -25.64
CA THR A 108 -4.39 -4.15 -26.36
C THR A 108 -2.88 -4.21 -26.10
N PRO A 109 -2.03 -4.35 -27.15
CA PRO A 109 -0.60 -4.37 -26.93
C PRO A 109 -0.16 -3.07 -26.23
N LEU A 110 0.71 -3.19 -25.23
CA LEU A 110 1.40 -2.03 -24.69
C LEU A 110 2.05 -1.32 -25.89
N GLN A 111 1.60 -0.12 -26.21
CA GLN A 111 2.30 0.70 -27.18
C GLN A 111 3.71 0.91 -26.67
N LYS A 112 4.66 0.19 -27.23
CA LYS A 112 6.06 0.61 -27.16
C LYS A 112 6.08 1.97 -27.82
N SER A 113 6.10 3.03 -27.00
CA SER A 113 6.36 4.38 -27.50
C SER A 113 7.56 4.24 -28.42
N GLY A 114 7.36 4.59 -29.71
CA GLY A 114 8.26 4.29 -30.79
C GLY A 114 9.69 4.64 -30.44
N THR A 115 10.46 3.63 -30.17
CA THR A 115 11.88 3.74 -29.99
C THR A 115 12.50 3.80 -31.37
N ALA A 116 12.77 5.02 -31.84
CA ALA A 116 14.06 5.21 -32.49
C ALA A 116 15.09 4.52 -31.58
N ALA A 117 15.95 3.66 -32.16
CA ALA A 117 17.03 3.01 -31.43
C ALA A 117 17.90 4.06 -30.74
N ALA A 118 17.50 4.45 -29.53
CA ALA A 118 18.31 5.23 -28.63
C ALA A 118 19.12 4.21 -27.85
N ALA A 119 20.44 4.39 -27.87
CA ALA A 119 21.36 3.78 -26.95
C ALA A 119 20.69 3.71 -25.56
N THR A 120 20.78 2.57 -24.89
CA THR A 120 20.27 2.34 -23.54
C THR A 120 20.73 3.50 -22.65
N ALA A 121 19.88 4.51 -22.48
CA ALA A 121 20.17 5.60 -21.57
C ALA A 121 20.03 5.02 -20.15
N GLN A 122 21.18 4.65 -19.57
CA GLN A 122 21.27 4.38 -18.15
C GLN A 122 20.85 5.65 -17.41
N GLY A 123 20.01 5.53 -16.40
CA GLY A 123 19.64 6.67 -15.57
C GLY A 123 18.22 6.65 -15.04
N VAL A 124 17.81 7.79 -14.55
CA VAL A 124 16.45 8.05 -14.05
C VAL A 124 15.60 8.63 -15.17
N ARG A 125 14.49 7.98 -15.44
CA ARG A 125 13.49 8.49 -16.38
C ARG A 125 12.31 9.07 -15.61
N VAL A 126 11.99 10.31 -15.87
CA VAL A 126 10.90 11.05 -15.21
C VAL A 126 9.81 11.37 -16.26
N GLU A 127 8.57 10.95 -15.95
CA GLU A 127 7.39 11.36 -16.69
C GLU A 127 6.77 12.59 -16.03
N ARG A 128 6.75 13.72 -16.75
CA ARG A 128 6.16 14.97 -16.26
C ARG A 128 4.64 14.90 -16.17
N MET A 129 4.08 15.52 -15.13
CA MET A 129 2.65 15.71 -15.00
C MET A 129 2.16 16.75 -16.00
N VAL A 130 0.95 16.53 -16.53
CA VAL A 130 0.26 17.48 -17.40
C VAL A 130 -0.99 17.95 -16.68
N ALA A 131 -1.23 19.26 -16.66
CA ALA A 131 -2.44 19.83 -16.08
C ALA A 131 -3.68 19.33 -16.85
N PRO A 132 -4.78 19.01 -16.15
CA PRO A 132 -5.99 18.53 -16.81
C PRO A 132 -6.62 19.64 -17.65
N GLN A 133 -7.23 19.24 -18.77
CA GLN A 133 -8.15 20.15 -19.44
C GLN A 133 -9.48 20.15 -18.67
N VAL A 134 -9.70 21.19 -17.88
CA VAL A 134 -10.88 21.35 -17.01
C VAL A 134 -12.09 21.89 -17.81
N THR A 135 -12.26 21.46 -19.07
CA THR A 135 -13.35 21.94 -19.92
C THR A 135 -14.72 21.40 -19.58
N ASP A 136 -14.79 20.26 -18.86
CA ASP A 136 -16.05 19.53 -18.63
C ASP A 136 -16.50 19.46 -17.16
N LEU A 137 -15.77 20.09 -16.24
CA LEU A 137 -16.25 20.26 -14.89
C LEU A 137 -17.20 21.47 -14.87
N ALA A 138 -18.44 21.25 -15.27
CA ALA A 138 -19.53 22.16 -14.95
C ALA A 138 -19.67 22.17 -13.42
N CYS A 139 -18.85 22.98 -12.76
CA CYS A 139 -18.90 23.19 -11.30
C CYS A 139 -20.17 23.98 -11.01
N ASN A 140 -21.29 23.29 -10.84
CA ASN A 140 -22.56 23.90 -10.45
C ASN A 140 -22.46 24.44 -9.01
N GLY A 141 -21.73 25.54 -8.83
CA GLY A 141 -21.69 26.35 -7.61
C GLY A 141 -20.77 25.88 -6.47
N ALA A 142 -20.11 24.76 -6.60
CA ALA A 142 -19.29 24.20 -5.51
C ALA A 142 -17.85 24.73 -5.50
N VAL A 143 -17.22 24.80 -6.68
CA VAL A 143 -15.88 25.38 -6.90
C VAL A 143 -15.91 26.08 -8.24
N ASP A 144 -15.37 27.29 -8.32
CA ASP A 144 -15.20 27.99 -9.58
C ASP A 144 -14.20 27.20 -10.46
N GLY A 145 -14.64 26.82 -11.69
CA GLY A 145 -13.83 26.05 -12.61
C GLY A 145 -12.52 26.74 -13.00
N ALA A 146 -12.49 28.07 -13.08
CA ALA A 146 -11.28 28.83 -13.36
C ALA A 146 -10.31 28.80 -12.17
N VAL A 147 -10.83 28.88 -10.95
CA VAL A 147 -10.03 28.75 -9.71
C VAL A 147 -9.46 27.34 -9.59
N LEU A 148 -10.27 26.29 -9.81
CA LEU A 148 -9.80 24.90 -9.79
C LEU A 148 -8.72 24.65 -10.83
N LYS A 149 -8.90 25.17 -12.05
CA LYS A 149 -7.91 25.05 -13.13
C LYS A 149 -6.59 25.70 -12.72
N ALA A 150 -6.62 26.96 -12.30
CA ALA A 150 -5.42 27.70 -11.90
C ALA A 150 -4.69 27.02 -10.73
N ALA A 151 -5.45 26.53 -9.73
CA ALA A 151 -4.89 25.80 -8.58
C ALA A 151 -4.22 24.49 -9.02
N LEU A 152 -4.86 23.71 -9.91
CA LEU A 152 -4.27 22.47 -10.43
C LEU A 152 -3.06 22.72 -11.32
N GLU A 153 -3.05 23.79 -12.13
CA GLU A 153 -1.88 24.17 -12.92
C GLU A 153 -0.68 24.51 -12.02
N ALA A 154 -0.90 25.29 -10.95
CA ALA A 154 0.13 25.61 -9.98
C ALA A 154 0.63 24.34 -9.24
N TRP A 155 -0.28 23.47 -8.82
CA TRP A 155 0.07 22.20 -8.19
C TRP A 155 0.89 21.29 -9.11
N VAL A 156 0.50 21.15 -10.37
CA VAL A 156 1.26 20.38 -11.38
C VAL A 156 2.66 20.95 -11.59
N GLN A 157 2.81 22.28 -11.55
CA GLN A 157 4.15 22.93 -11.60
C GLN A 157 4.99 22.54 -10.38
N ALA A 158 4.42 22.57 -9.17
CA ALA A 158 5.09 22.13 -7.94
C ALA A 158 5.51 20.65 -8.03
N CYS A 159 4.61 19.77 -8.47
CA CYS A 159 4.91 18.36 -8.71
C CYS A 159 6.06 18.17 -9.70
N ASN A 160 6.03 18.89 -10.81
CA ASN A 160 7.08 18.82 -11.83
C ASN A 160 8.42 19.40 -11.34
N ALA A 161 8.41 20.38 -10.45
CA ALA A 161 9.63 20.87 -9.81
C ALA A 161 10.25 19.82 -8.89
N VAL A 162 9.42 19.09 -8.11
CA VAL A 162 9.87 17.95 -7.29
C VAL A 162 10.45 16.84 -8.17
N LEU A 163 9.73 16.43 -9.21
CA LEU A 163 10.18 15.41 -10.16
C LEU A 163 11.48 15.82 -10.88
N GLY A 164 11.63 17.10 -11.19
CA GLY A 164 12.81 17.65 -11.86
C GLY A 164 14.10 17.53 -11.04
N ARG A 165 13.98 17.43 -9.72
CA ARG A 165 15.16 17.21 -8.85
C ARG A 165 15.82 15.85 -9.06
N LEU A 166 15.06 14.88 -9.60
CA LEU A 166 15.56 13.53 -9.85
C LEU A 166 16.24 13.39 -11.22
N GLU A 167 16.03 14.35 -12.12
CA GLU A 167 16.61 14.29 -13.46
C GLU A 167 18.13 14.41 -13.42
N GLY A 168 18.82 13.48 -14.06
CA GLY A 168 20.28 13.42 -14.08
C GLY A 168 20.92 12.81 -12.85
N MET A 169 20.15 12.37 -11.85
CA MET A 169 20.67 11.57 -10.75
C MET A 169 20.97 10.14 -11.21
N GLU A 170 21.90 9.48 -10.50
CA GLU A 170 22.06 8.04 -10.60
C GLU A 170 20.84 7.32 -10.01
N PRO A 171 20.45 6.12 -10.51
CA PRO A 171 19.26 5.42 -10.04
C PRO A 171 19.19 5.22 -8.52
N ASP A 172 20.28 4.82 -7.87
CA ASP A 172 20.33 4.62 -6.42
C ASP A 172 20.18 5.94 -5.63
N GLU A 173 20.73 7.04 -6.13
CA GLU A 173 20.60 8.37 -5.53
C GLU A 173 19.15 8.86 -5.61
N ALA A 174 18.53 8.75 -6.78
CA ALA A 174 17.15 9.13 -6.98
C ALA A 174 16.19 8.25 -6.16
N ALA A 175 16.42 6.94 -6.11
CA ALA A 175 15.64 6.03 -5.29
C ALA A 175 15.77 6.35 -3.79
N THR A 176 16.97 6.71 -3.32
CA THR A 176 17.21 7.17 -1.95
C THR A 176 16.49 8.48 -1.66
N THR A 177 16.51 9.42 -2.59
CA THR A 177 15.78 10.69 -2.48
C THR A 177 14.27 10.46 -2.40
N MET A 178 13.73 9.59 -3.25
CA MET A 178 12.31 9.22 -3.22
C MET A 178 11.92 8.44 -1.96
N LEU A 179 12.85 7.69 -1.37
CA LEU A 179 12.63 7.00 -0.12
C LEU A 179 12.41 7.99 1.03
N ALA A 180 13.19 9.08 1.08
CA ALA A 180 13.05 10.13 2.07
C ALA A 180 11.67 10.84 2.00
N TRP A 181 11.00 10.88 0.86
CA TRP A 181 9.64 11.43 0.73
C TRP A 181 8.59 10.66 1.56
N ALA A 182 8.97 9.55 2.17
CA ALA A 182 8.13 8.82 3.12
C ALA A 182 7.97 9.54 4.45
N ASP A 183 9.03 10.20 4.89
CA ASP A 183 9.15 10.84 6.20
C ASP A 183 9.22 12.37 6.07
N GLU A 184 9.61 12.87 4.90
CA GLU A 184 9.77 14.28 4.60
C GLU A 184 8.91 14.65 3.39
N ASP A 185 7.96 15.56 3.57
CA ASP A 185 7.15 16.07 2.46
C ASP A 185 8.08 16.78 1.45
N PRO A 186 8.13 16.34 0.18
CA PRO A 186 8.97 16.96 -0.83
C PRO A 186 8.45 18.34 -1.29
N PHE A 187 7.21 18.68 -0.93
CA PHE A 187 6.58 19.95 -1.29
C PHE A 187 6.86 21.05 -0.28
N ALA A 188 6.87 22.30 -0.74
CA ALA A 188 6.79 23.40 0.17
C ALA A 188 5.37 23.47 0.78
N SER A 189 5.27 23.74 2.08
CA SER A 189 3.97 23.87 2.76
C SER A 189 3.06 24.89 2.07
N ALA A 190 3.62 25.95 1.52
CA ALA A 190 2.90 27.00 0.79
C ALA A 190 2.13 26.46 -0.44
N ASP A 191 2.62 25.41 -1.10
CA ASP A 191 1.95 24.83 -2.29
C ASP A 191 0.66 24.11 -1.89
N VAL A 192 0.69 23.39 -0.76
CA VAL A 192 -0.49 22.68 -0.22
C VAL A 192 -1.46 23.65 0.43
N GLU A 193 -0.98 24.63 1.21
CA GLU A 193 -1.79 25.68 1.83
C GLU A 193 -2.54 26.53 0.79
N ALA A 194 -1.91 26.83 -0.36
CA ALA A 194 -2.59 27.50 -1.44
C ALA A 194 -3.78 26.69 -1.98
N MET A 195 -3.62 25.36 -2.10
CA MET A 195 -4.70 24.47 -2.50
C MET A 195 -5.82 24.43 -1.45
N ASP A 196 -5.49 24.32 -0.16
CA ASP A 196 -6.46 24.35 0.94
C ASP A 196 -7.30 25.62 0.90
N LYS A 197 -6.67 26.76 0.72
CA LYS A 197 -7.36 28.06 0.63
C LYS A 197 -8.31 28.15 -0.56
N HIS A 198 -7.91 27.65 -1.71
CA HIS A 198 -8.75 27.65 -2.92
C HIS A 198 -9.90 26.67 -2.82
N MET A 199 -9.75 25.58 -2.08
CA MET A 199 -10.72 24.48 -1.96
C MET A 199 -11.44 24.43 -0.59
N ALA A 200 -11.33 25.48 0.23
CA ALA A 200 -11.88 25.50 1.59
C ALA A 200 -13.37 25.09 1.65
N ALA A 201 -14.21 25.65 0.76
CA ALA A 201 -15.63 25.32 0.72
C ALA A 201 -15.90 23.84 0.34
N LEU A 202 -15.04 23.22 -0.45
CA LEU A 202 -15.11 21.80 -0.78
C LEU A 202 -14.71 20.94 0.44
N LEU A 203 -13.64 21.32 1.14
CA LEU A 203 -13.20 20.66 2.37
C LEU A 203 -14.27 20.71 3.47
N ASP A 204 -14.96 21.85 3.63
CA ASP A 204 -16.07 21.98 4.59
C ASP A 204 -17.23 21.05 4.26
N ARG A 205 -17.61 20.94 2.97
CA ARG A 205 -18.66 20.01 2.54
C ARG A 205 -18.22 18.55 2.69
N TRP A 206 -16.97 18.24 2.39
CA TRP A 206 -16.41 16.91 2.59
C TRP A 206 -16.42 16.52 4.07
N LEU A 207 -16.05 17.44 4.98
CA LEU A 207 -16.12 17.24 6.42
C LEU A 207 -17.54 16.97 6.88
N SER A 208 -18.49 17.80 6.44
CA SER A 208 -19.90 17.68 6.79
C SER A 208 -20.51 16.37 6.31
N ALA A 209 -20.15 15.91 5.10
CA ALA A 209 -20.62 14.64 4.55
C ALA A 209 -20.06 13.43 5.33
N ARG A 210 -18.85 13.54 5.87
CA ARG A 210 -18.18 12.43 6.56
C ARG A 210 -18.50 12.34 8.05
N TYR A 211 -18.64 13.49 8.72
CA TYR A 211 -18.74 13.58 10.19
C TYR A 211 -19.93 14.39 10.68
N GLY A 212 -20.69 15.05 9.79
CA GLY A 212 -21.85 15.86 10.15
C GLY A 212 -23.01 15.03 10.71
N HIS A 213 -23.89 15.70 11.51
CA HIS A 213 -25.11 15.10 12.03
C HIS A 213 -26.32 16.02 11.75
N PRO A 214 -27.31 15.59 10.92
CA PRO A 214 -27.28 14.38 10.07
C PRO A 214 -26.25 14.46 8.95
N GLN A 215 -25.68 13.34 8.54
CA GLN A 215 -24.75 13.31 7.44
C GLN A 215 -25.46 13.70 6.14
N THR A 216 -24.99 14.76 5.51
CA THR A 216 -25.46 15.17 4.19
C THR A 216 -24.54 14.53 3.14
N PRO A 217 -25.06 13.76 2.20
CA PRO A 217 -24.24 13.16 1.15
C PRO A 217 -23.49 14.24 0.36
N LEU A 218 -22.25 13.95 0.02
CA LEU A 218 -21.45 14.82 -0.84
C LEU A 218 -22.07 14.85 -2.25
N GLY A 219 -22.22 16.05 -2.83
CA GLY A 219 -22.76 16.22 -4.17
C GLY A 219 -21.94 15.49 -5.24
N ALA A 220 -22.59 15.09 -6.33
CA ALA A 220 -21.92 14.36 -7.42
C ALA A 220 -20.75 15.16 -8.03
N ASP A 221 -20.87 16.48 -8.14
CA ASP A 221 -19.82 17.34 -8.68
C ASP A 221 -18.66 17.51 -7.69
N ASP A 222 -18.93 17.59 -6.39
CA ASP A 222 -17.88 17.58 -5.35
C ASP A 222 -17.10 16.27 -5.38
N GLN A 223 -17.78 15.13 -5.57
CA GLN A 223 -17.13 13.83 -5.71
C GLN A 223 -16.21 13.78 -6.94
N LYS A 224 -16.62 14.35 -8.08
CA LYS A 224 -15.79 14.44 -9.28
C LYS A 224 -14.55 15.30 -9.04
N VAL A 225 -14.73 16.46 -8.39
CA VAL A 225 -13.60 17.34 -8.05
C VAL A 225 -12.62 16.64 -7.12
N LEU A 226 -13.10 15.99 -6.06
CA LEU A 226 -12.23 15.22 -5.15
C LEU A 226 -11.52 14.06 -5.86
N ALA A 227 -12.19 13.35 -6.76
CA ALA A 227 -11.58 12.29 -7.55
C ALA A 227 -10.48 12.84 -8.48
N LEU A 228 -10.72 14.00 -9.07
CA LEU A 228 -9.71 14.70 -9.88
C LEU A 228 -8.52 15.11 -9.01
N LEU A 229 -8.74 15.76 -7.87
CA LEU A 229 -7.66 16.14 -6.94
C LEU A 229 -6.84 14.93 -6.48
N ALA A 230 -7.51 13.83 -6.14
CA ALA A 230 -6.86 12.58 -5.76
C ALA A 230 -6.00 11.99 -6.89
N ALA A 231 -6.43 12.10 -8.16
CA ALA A 231 -5.62 11.67 -9.30
C ALA A 231 -4.33 12.49 -9.46
N TYR A 232 -4.30 13.69 -8.90
CA TYR A 232 -3.13 14.56 -8.83
C TYR A 232 -2.40 14.50 -7.46
N GLY A 233 -2.77 13.53 -6.61
CA GLY A 233 -2.09 13.30 -5.33
C GLY A 233 -2.55 14.22 -4.20
N LEU A 234 -3.70 14.89 -4.31
CA LEU A 234 -4.26 15.72 -3.24
C LEU A 234 -5.40 14.99 -2.55
N ILE A 235 -5.18 14.56 -1.31
CA ILE A 235 -6.13 13.78 -0.52
C ILE A 235 -6.65 14.61 0.65
N PRO A 236 -7.99 14.80 0.80
CA PRO A 236 -8.53 15.54 1.93
C PRO A 236 -8.33 14.77 3.23
N GLN A 237 -7.87 15.46 4.25
CA GLN A 237 -7.63 14.97 5.60
C GLN A 237 -8.32 15.86 6.63
N MET A 238 -8.44 15.34 7.85
CA MET A 238 -8.92 16.11 9.00
C MET A 238 -8.07 15.75 10.21
N ALA A 239 -7.58 16.76 10.92
CA ALA A 239 -6.95 16.62 12.20
C ALA A 239 -7.46 17.71 13.15
N GLU A 240 -7.84 17.32 14.35
CA GLU A 240 -8.29 18.24 15.41
C GLU A 240 -9.39 19.22 14.97
N GLY A 241 -10.30 18.76 14.10
CA GLY A 241 -11.39 19.57 13.57
C GLY A 241 -11.04 20.51 12.42
N THR A 242 -9.79 20.53 11.99
CA THR A 242 -9.32 21.30 10.82
C THR A 242 -9.19 20.39 9.61
N THR A 243 -9.71 20.83 8.46
CA THR A 243 -9.60 20.12 7.18
C THR A 243 -8.52 20.71 6.32
N PHE A 244 -7.79 19.85 5.63
CA PHE A 244 -6.69 20.23 4.73
C PHE A 244 -6.44 19.12 3.72
N PHE A 245 -5.67 19.41 2.66
CA PHE A 245 -5.14 18.39 1.77
C PHE A 245 -3.78 17.91 2.24
N THR A 246 -3.51 16.64 2.01
CA THR A 246 -2.16 16.07 2.07
C THR A 246 -1.73 15.64 0.69
N ALA A 247 -0.44 15.74 0.42
CA ALA A 247 0.14 15.25 -0.81
C ALA A 247 0.37 13.72 -0.75
N ASP A 248 -0.20 12.98 -1.70
CA ASP A 248 0.15 11.58 -1.91
C ASP A 248 1.35 11.48 -2.86
N VAL A 249 2.53 11.38 -2.29
CA VAL A 249 3.79 11.26 -3.03
C VAL A 249 3.86 10.02 -3.94
N ASN A 250 2.98 9.02 -3.73
CA ASN A 250 2.93 7.85 -4.60
C ASN A 250 2.53 8.21 -6.04
N VAL A 251 1.78 9.29 -6.23
CA VAL A 251 1.47 9.80 -7.57
C VAL A 251 2.73 10.23 -8.31
N LEU A 252 3.71 10.82 -7.61
CA LEU A 252 5.01 11.18 -8.18
C LEU A 252 5.90 9.95 -8.39
N ARG A 253 5.94 9.03 -7.43
CA ARG A 253 6.75 7.81 -7.51
C ARG A 253 6.42 6.96 -8.73
N LYS A 254 5.13 6.85 -9.08
CA LYS A 254 4.65 6.12 -10.26
C LYS A 254 5.13 6.72 -11.59
N ARG A 255 5.66 7.95 -11.58
CA ARG A 255 6.18 8.67 -12.75
C ARG A 255 7.68 8.58 -12.92
N VAL A 256 8.33 7.82 -12.04
CA VAL A 256 9.78 7.64 -12.04
C VAL A 256 10.10 6.18 -12.30
N SER A 257 10.99 5.95 -13.24
CA SER A 257 11.56 4.61 -13.51
C SER A 257 13.07 4.66 -13.52
N PHE A 258 13.68 3.58 -13.12
CA PHE A 258 15.14 3.43 -12.99
C PHE A 258 15.66 2.44 -14.04
N GLU A 259 16.77 2.80 -14.69
CA GLU A 259 17.48 1.95 -15.63
C GLU A 259 18.98 1.92 -15.25
N PRO A 260 19.49 0.85 -14.63
CA PRO A 260 18.81 -0.39 -14.27
C PRO A 260 17.83 -0.23 -13.09
N PRO A 261 16.89 -1.17 -12.91
CA PRO A 261 15.97 -1.14 -11.77
C PRO A 261 16.70 -1.22 -10.43
N VAL A 262 16.26 -0.42 -9.45
CA VAL A 262 16.78 -0.45 -8.07
C VAL A 262 15.93 -1.43 -7.25
N ALA A 263 16.33 -2.71 -7.22
CA ALA A 263 15.57 -3.80 -6.61
C ALA A 263 15.22 -3.52 -5.14
N ALA A 264 16.19 -3.10 -4.33
CA ALA A 264 15.97 -2.80 -2.90
C ALA A 264 14.91 -1.73 -2.66
N TYR A 265 14.86 -0.70 -3.53
CA TYR A 265 13.80 0.32 -3.50
C TYR A 265 12.43 -0.28 -3.86
N SER A 266 12.38 -1.05 -4.94
CA SER A 266 11.13 -1.66 -5.42
C SER A 266 10.53 -2.60 -4.38
N ASP A 267 11.35 -3.43 -3.75
CA ASP A 267 10.93 -4.35 -2.69
C ASP A 267 10.44 -3.61 -1.45
N TYR A 268 11.16 -2.54 -1.04
CA TYR A 268 10.76 -1.67 0.05
C TYR A 268 9.38 -1.05 -0.21
N MET A 269 9.20 -0.47 -1.40
CA MET A 269 7.95 0.21 -1.76
C MET A 269 6.79 -0.79 -1.87
N SER A 270 7.00 -1.96 -2.47
CA SER A 270 5.99 -3.01 -2.55
C SER A 270 5.53 -3.44 -1.17
N LEU A 271 6.47 -3.65 -0.24
CA LEU A 271 6.13 -4.02 1.13
C LEU A 271 5.41 -2.89 1.86
N ARG A 272 5.87 -1.66 1.72
CA ARG A 272 5.22 -0.48 2.32
C ARG A 272 3.80 -0.27 1.79
N ASP A 273 3.61 -0.36 0.48
CA ASP A 273 2.31 -0.12 -0.17
C ASP A 273 1.30 -1.25 0.08
N SER A 274 1.78 -2.45 0.46
CA SER A 274 0.94 -3.56 0.92
C SER A 274 0.34 -3.33 2.33
N GLN A 275 0.80 -2.30 3.04
CA GLN A 275 0.41 -1.98 4.40
C GLN A 275 -0.35 -0.65 4.44
N PRO A 276 -1.26 -0.47 5.41
CA PRO A 276 -1.99 0.78 5.55
C PRO A 276 -1.06 1.95 5.84
N SER A 277 -1.33 3.10 5.22
CA SER A 277 -0.57 4.34 5.47
C SER A 277 -0.85 4.94 6.85
N VAL A 278 -2.04 4.69 7.41
CA VAL A 278 -2.46 5.20 8.74
C VAL A 278 -2.68 4.04 9.69
N LEU A 279 -1.74 3.82 10.58
CA LEU A 279 -1.79 2.73 11.57
C LEU A 279 -2.52 3.15 12.85
N PHE A 280 -2.42 4.41 13.23
CA PHE A 280 -2.90 4.93 14.50
C PHE A 280 -3.87 6.09 14.28
N THR A 281 -4.95 6.13 15.06
CA THR A 281 -5.91 7.24 15.08
C THR A 281 -6.49 7.36 16.47
N ASP A 282 -6.74 8.58 16.91
CA ASP A 282 -7.44 8.88 18.16
C ASP A 282 -6.86 8.10 19.36
N GLY A 283 -5.53 8.07 19.47
CA GLY A 283 -4.83 7.39 20.56
C GLY A 283 -4.98 5.87 20.57
N GLY A 284 -5.34 5.26 19.45
CA GLY A 284 -5.47 3.81 19.32
C GLY A 284 -4.90 3.25 18.00
N CYS A 285 -4.61 1.96 18.01
CA CYS A 285 -4.25 1.22 16.80
C CYS A 285 -5.51 0.74 16.07
N ARG A 286 -5.53 0.91 14.76
CA ARG A 286 -6.64 0.49 13.89
C ARG A 286 -6.62 -0.99 13.53
N TYR A 287 -5.51 -1.67 13.76
CA TYR A 287 -5.27 -3.02 13.27
C TYR A 287 -5.02 -4.00 14.41
N PRO A 288 -5.44 -5.26 14.24
CA PRO A 288 -5.20 -6.31 15.22
C PRO A 288 -3.70 -6.56 15.42
N VAL A 289 -3.31 -6.89 16.66
CA VAL A 289 -1.93 -7.24 17.03
C VAL A 289 -1.34 -8.35 16.15
N LYS A 290 -2.16 -9.33 15.77
CA LYS A 290 -1.72 -10.42 14.89
C LYS A 290 -1.29 -9.90 13.52
N GLU A 291 -2.05 -8.99 12.94
CA GLU A 291 -1.78 -8.40 11.63
C GLU A 291 -0.49 -7.57 11.67
N MET A 292 -0.35 -6.70 12.68
CA MET A 292 0.85 -5.92 12.87
C MET A 292 2.09 -6.79 13.12
N GLY A 293 1.95 -7.89 13.87
CA GLY A 293 3.02 -8.87 14.06
C GLY A 293 3.43 -9.55 12.76
N THR A 294 2.47 -9.83 11.88
CA THR A 294 2.74 -10.37 10.54
C THR A 294 3.52 -9.36 9.69
N TRP A 295 3.17 -8.07 9.75
CA TRP A 295 3.94 -7.02 9.07
C TRP A 295 5.36 -6.89 9.61
N ALA A 296 5.56 -7.00 10.93
CA ALA A 296 6.91 -7.03 11.50
C ALA A 296 7.76 -8.19 10.91
N VAL A 297 7.18 -9.38 10.74
CA VAL A 297 7.86 -10.51 10.11
C VAL A 297 8.19 -10.26 8.64
N GLN A 298 7.30 -9.62 7.90
CA GLN A 298 7.56 -9.23 6.51
C GLN A 298 8.75 -8.25 6.42
N TRP A 299 8.81 -7.26 7.31
CA TRP A 299 9.97 -6.35 7.40
C TRP A 299 11.24 -7.07 7.81
N GLU A 300 11.20 -8.04 8.75
CA GLU A 300 12.36 -8.87 9.06
C GLU A 300 12.90 -9.58 7.81
N ARG A 301 12.00 -10.20 7.03
CA ARG A 301 12.38 -10.88 5.78
C ARG A 301 13.05 -9.93 4.80
N TYR A 302 12.46 -8.75 4.60
CA TYR A 302 13.07 -7.71 3.77
C TYR A 302 14.45 -7.30 4.27
N LEU A 303 14.62 -7.05 5.58
CA LEU A 303 15.90 -6.68 6.18
C LEU A 303 16.99 -7.74 5.99
N ASN A 304 16.63 -9.00 5.80
CA ASN A 304 17.56 -10.07 5.49
C ASN A 304 18.00 -10.08 4.01
N THR A 305 17.33 -9.36 3.11
CA THR A 305 17.67 -9.30 1.68
C THR A 305 18.57 -8.11 1.32
N VAL A 306 18.58 -7.05 2.14
CA VAL A 306 19.31 -5.81 1.83
C VAL A 306 20.60 -5.67 2.64
N PRO A 307 21.65 -4.98 2.15
CA PRO A 307 22.89 -4.73 2.90
C PRO A 307 22.63 -3.96 4.21
N ALA A 308 23.32 -4.32 5.30
CA ALA A 308 23.10 -3.74 6.63
C ALA A 308 23.46 -2.25 6.74
N ASP A 309 24.36 -1.79 5.92
CA ASP A 309 24.84 -0.40 5.85
C ASP A 309 24.01 0.46 4.88
N SER A 310 23.11 -0.16 4.10
CA SER A 310 22.28 0.56 3.13
C SER A 310 21.24 1.46 3.80
N VAL A 311 20.81 2.49 3.08
CA VAL A 311 19.68 3.33 3.49
C VAL A 311 18.39 2.51 3.59
N TYR A 312 18.20 1.55 2.71
CA TYR A 312 17.03 0.66 2.69
C TYR A 312 16.93 -0.19 3.94
N PHE A 313 18.07 -0.67 4.46
CA PHE A 313 18.09 -1.36 5.75
C PHE A 313 17.68 -0.43 6.89
N LYS A 314 18.20 0.79 6.93
CA LYS A 314 17.89 1.77 7.97
C LYS A 314 16.39 2.11 7.99
N GLU A 315 15.81 2.38 6.82
CA GLU A 315 14.40 2.70 6.70
C GLU A 315 13.48 1.50 6.98
N GLY A 316 13.80 0.33 6.44
CA GLY A 316 13.09 -0.92 6.77
C GLY A 316 13.15 -1.25 8.27
N LYS A 317 14.29 -0.96 8.91
CA LYS A 317 14.47 -1.13 10.36
C LYS A 317 13.58 -0.20 11.17
N LYS A 318 13.38 1.04 10.75
CA LYS A 318 12.43 1.97 11.39
C LYS A 318 11.02 1.37 11.38
N ARG A 319 10.56 0.87 10.22
CA ARG A 319 9.25 0.23 10.08
C ARG A 319 9.12 -1.03 10.94
N TYR A 320 10.13 -1.89 10.90
CA TYR A 320 10.18 -3.05 11.77
C TYR A 320 10.02 -2.69 13.25
N LEU A 321 10.77 -1.70 13.72
CA LEU A 321 10.74 -1.24 15.10
C LEU A 321 9.38 -0.61 15.46
N GLU A 322 8.76 0.13 14.55
CA GLU A 322 7.43 0.70 14.75
C GLU A 322 6.40 -0.39 15.09
N PHE A 323 6.32 -1.46 14.28
CA PHE A 323 5.43 -2.58 14.56
C PHE A 323 5.78 -3.33 15.83
N MET A 324 7.05 -3.64 16.03
CA MET A 324 7.50 -4.38 17.22
C MET A 324 7.26 -3.59 18.51
N THR A 325 7.53 -2.30 18.50
CA THR A 325 7.24 -1.41 19.64
C THR A 325 5.77 -1.44 19.99
N HIS A 326 4.92 -1.34 18.99
CA HIS A 326 3.49 -1.34 19.23
C HIS A 326 3.00 -2.67 19.79
N ILE A 327 3.33 -3.81 19.16
CA ILE A 327 2.82 -5.12 19.62
C ILE A 327 3.38 -5.57 20.97
N LEU A 328 4.55 -5.07 21.39
CA LEU A 328 5.19 -5.45 22.66
C LEU A 328 5.00 -4.40 23.77
N PHE A 329 4.93 -3.12 23.44
CA PHE A 329 5.02 -2.03 24.42
C PHE A 329 3.95 -0.94 24.26
N SER A 330 2.91 -1.13 23.42
CA SER A 330 1.93 -0.08 23.21
C SER A 330 1.46 0.57 24.51
N ASP A 331 1.64 1.89 24.58
CA ASP A 331 1.14 2.78 25.63
C ASP A 331 0.00 3.67 25.13
N LEU A 332 -0.50 3.43 23.92
CA LEU A 332 -1.59 4.18 23.33
C LEU A 332 -2.84 4.12 24.24
N PRO A 333 -3.47 5.25 24.55
CA PRO A 333 -4.56 5.31 25.53
C PRO A 333 -5.71 4.34 25.25
N ASN A 334 -6.07 4.18 23.96
CA ASN A 334 -7.20 3.34 23.56
C ASN A 334 -6.82 1.90 23.19
N THR A 335 -5.54 1.62 22.99
CA THR A 335 -5.03 0.26 22.72
C THR A 335 -3.70 -0.02 23.44
N PRO A 336 -3.66 0.06 24.76
CA PRO A 336 -2.43 -0.23 25.53
C PRO A 336 -2.17 -1.73 25.60
N ALA A 337 -0.92 -2.14 25.43
CA ALA A 337 -0.52 -3.55 25.62
C ALA A 337 -0.65 -3.99 27.09
N PHE A 338 -0.46 -3.05 28.04
CA PHE A 338 -0.53 -3.27 29.49
C PHE A 338 -1.53 -2.31 30.14
N PRO A 339 -2.83 -2.52 29.98
CA PRO A 339 -3.85 -1.55 30.42
C PRO A 339 -3.92 -1.42 31.94
N HIS A 340 -4.11 -0.17 32.42
CA HIS A 340 -4.23 0.13 33.85
C HIS A 340 -5.42 -0.56 34.49
N TYR A 341 -6.56 -0.69 33.78
CA TYR A 341 -7.74 -1.41 34.27
C TYR A 341 -7.48 -2.88 34.52
N ASN A 342 -6.47 -3.48 33.88
CA ASN A 342 -5.99 -4.84 34.14
C ASN A 342 -4.74 -4.86 35.04
N LYS A 343 -4.55 -3.84 35.87
CA LYS A 343 -3.42 -3.71 36.82
C LYS A 343 -2.05 -3.80 36.14
N GLY A 344 -1.94 -3.30 34.92
CA GLY A 344 -0.71 -3.34 34.13
C GLY A 344 -0.31 -4.74 33.63
N ARG A 345 -1.27 -5.67 33.56
CA ARG A 345 -1.07 -7.00 32.97
C ARG A 345 -1.48 -6.99 31.50
N MET A 346 -0.71 -7.66 30.68
CA MET A 346 -1.13 -7.90 29.30
C MET A 346 -2.38 -8.76 29.23
N GLU A 347 -3.31 -8.42 28.35
CA GLU A 347 -4.56 -9.15 28.20
C GLU A 347 -4.35 -10.51 27.53
N LYS A 348 -5.22 -11.48 27.87
CA LYS A 348 -5.18 -12.83 27.31
C LYS A 348 -5.33 -12.80 25.76
N ALA A 349 -6.20 -11.96 25.24
CA ALA A 349 -6.41 -11.82 23.80
C ALA A 349 -5.13 -11.34 23.08
N TRP A 350 -4.44 -10.33 23.66
CA TRP A 350 -3.18 -9.82 23.14
C TRP A 350 -2.08 -10.89 23.14
N MET A 351 -1.90 -11.58 24.28
CA MET A 351 -0.96 -12.71 24.39
C MET A 351 -1.26 -13.84 23.40
N THR A 352 -2.55 -14.12 23.16
CA THR A 352 -2.96 -15.14 22.19
C THR A 352 -2.60 -14.73 20.76
N ALA A 353 -2.81 -13.46 20.40
CA ALA A 353 -2.43 -12.93 19.12
C ALA A 353 -0.90 -13.01 18.89
N LEU A 354 -0.10 -12.61 19.90
CA LEU A 354 1.35 -12.73 19.84
C LEU A 354 1.83 -14.19 19.69
N ARG A 355 1.21 -15.14 20.40
CA ARG A 355 1.53 -16.57 20.24
C ARG A 355 1.21 -17.06 18.82
N SER A 356 0.09 -16.62 18.25
CA SER A 356 -0.28 -16.97 16.87
C SER A 356 0.79 -16.49 15.89
N VAL A 357 1.24 -15.23 16.02
CA VAL A 357 2.33 -14.68 15.19
C VAL A 357 3.61 -15.53 15.32
N ALA A 358 4.01 -15.85 16.56
CA ALA A 358 5.23 -16.63 16.79
C ALA A 358 5.14 -18.06 16.23
N LEU A 359 3.99 -18.71 16.36
CA LEU A 359 3.78 -20.07 15.85
C LEU A 359 3.73 -20.11 14.32
N GLU A 360 3.02 -19.18 13.70
CA GLU A 360 2.85 -19.11 12.24
C GLU A 360 4.15 -18.71 11.52
N ASN A 361 5.07 -18.06 12.24
CA ASN A 361 6.33 -17.59 11.69
C ASN A 361 7.56 -18.19 12.42
N SER A 362 7.43 -19.44 12.89
CA SER A 362 8.53 -20.15 13.55
C SER A 362 9.77 -20.15 12.65
N GLY A 363 10.95 -19.88 13.23
CA GLY A 363 12.21 -19.74 12.49
C GLY A 363 12.62 -18.29 12.18
N THR A 364 11.75 -17.29 12.46
CA THR A 364 12.13 -15.88 12.40
C THR A 364 12.64 -15.35 13.73
N GLN A 365 13.48 -14.31 13.70
CA GLN A 365 13.95 -13.62 14.92
C GLN A 365 12.79 -12.93 15.63
N THR A 366 11.81 -12.42 14.89
CA THR A 366 10.57 -11.85 15.44
C THR A 366 9.81 -12.90 16.27
N ALA A 367 9.63 -14.11 15.74
CA ALA A 367 8.95 -15.19 16.46
C ALA A 367 9.71 -15.61 17.73
N ALA A 368 11.04 -15.73 17.63
CA ALA A 368 11.88 -16.02 18.77
C ALA A 368 11.78 -14.95 19.87
N LEU A 369 11.82 -13.67 19.46
CA LEU A 369 11.69 -12.53 20.36
C LEU A 369 10.32 -12.47 21.05
N ILE A 370 9.24 -12.70 20.31
CA ILE A 370 7.88 -12.74 20.87
C ILE A 370 7.76 -13.88 21.87
N THR A 371 8.32 -15.05 21.58
CA THR A 371 8.30 -16.20 22.49
C THR A 371 9.06 -15.89 23.79
N GLU A 372 10.30 -15.38 23.68
CA GLU A 372 11.09 -14.92 24.82
C GLU A 372 10.33 -13.88 25.66
N PHE A 373 9.72 -12.91 25.01
CA PHE A 373 8.94 -11.87 25.65
C PHE A 373 7.77 -12.45 26.46
N LEU A 374 6.98 -13.34 25.86
CA LEU A 374 5.83 -13.96 26.51
C LEU A 374 6.23 -14.82 27.71
N ASP A 375 7.36 -15.55 27.62
CA ASP A 375 7.89 -16.34 28.74
C ASP A 375 8.35 -15.44 29.88
N LYS A 376 9.01 -14.33 29.57
CA LYS A 376 9.50 -13.38 30.61
C LYS A 376 8.35 -12.66 31.32
N ILE A 377 7.34 -12.17 30.61
CA ILE A 377 6.20 -11.51 31.28
C ILE A 377 5.38 -12.50 32.09
N LYS A 378 5.26 -13.77 31.64
CA LYS A 378 4.54 -14.83 32.37
C LYS A 378 5.11 -15.04 33.78
N VAL A 379 6.43 -15.04 33.93
CA VAL A 379 7.10 -15.18 35.25
C VAL A 379 6.81 -13.99 36.17
N ASN A 380 6.50 -12.82 35.58
CA ASN A 380 6.18 -11.59 36.29
C ASN A 380 4.65 -11.27 36.26
N ASP A 381 3.82 -12.31 36.41
CA ASP A 381 2.35 -12.14 36.46
C ASP A 381 1.76 -11.40 35.27
N ASN A 382 2.31 -11.66 34.07
CA ASN A 382 1.99 -11.00 32.80
C ASN A 382 2.22 -9.48 32.78
N ARG A 383 3.13 -8.98 33.61
CA ARG A 383 3.55 -7.57 33.67
C ARG A 383 4.92 -7.38 33.05
N LEU A 384 5.10 -6.23 32.42
CA LEU A 384 6.40 -5.82 31.90
C LEU A 384 7.19 -5.10 33.02
N SER A 385 8.40 -5.56 33.31
CA SER A 385 9.31 -4.80 34.17
C SER A 385 10.10 -3.79 33.35
N ALA A 386 10.39 -2.60 33.92
CA ALA A 386 11.15 -1.55 33.24
C ALA A 386 12.53 -2.04 32.77
N ALA A 387 13.26 -2.78 33.61
CA ALA A 387 14.57 -3.33 33.27
C ALA A 387 14.52 -4.30 32.08
N TYR A 388 13.48 -5.13 31.99
CA TYR A 388 13.33 -6.03 30.86
C TYR A 388 12.89 -5.29 29.59
N ALA A 389 12.00 -4.31 29.70
CA ALA A 389 11.60 -3.45 28.58
C ALA A 389 12.82 -2.76 27.98
N GLU A 390 13.70 -2.18 28.79
CA GLU A 390 14.94 -1.53 28.35
C GLU A 390 15.89 -2.53 27.67
N ALA A 391 16.12 -3.69 28.28
CA ALA A 391 16.98 -4.72 27.69
C ALA A 391 16.47 -5.20 26.33
N LEU A 392 15.15 -5.43 26.22
CA LEU A 392 14.51 -5.86 24.99
C LEU A 392 14.57 -4.77 23.91
N TRP A 393 14.32 -3.53 24.29
CA TRP A 393 14.44 -2.37 23.40
C TRP A 393 15.86 -2.23 22.83
N ASN A 394 16.88 -2.35 23.69
CA ASN A 394 18.27 -2.29 23.26
C ASN A 394 18.63 -3.47 22.31
N LYS A 395 18.10 -4.67 22.59
CA LYS A 395 18.26 -5.83 21.70
C LYS A 395 17.65 -5.55 20.31
N MET A 396 16.42 -5.05 20.25
CA MET A 396 15.75 -4.76 18.98
C MET A 396 16.46 -3.68 18.17
N ARG A 397 17.06 -2.68 18.83
CA ARG A 397 17.82 -1.59 18.18
C ARG A 397 19.21 -2.00 17.72
N SER A 398 19.73 -3.14 18.19
CA SER A 398 21.06 -3.61 17.77
C SER A 398 21.18 -3.62 16.23
N PRO A 399 22.31 -3.19 15.66
CA PRO A 399 22.51 -3.19 14.21
C PRO A 399 22.37 -4.58 13.56
N SER A 400 22.68 -5.64 14.30
CA SER A 400 22.60 -7.02 13.82
C SER A 400 21.20 -7.62 13.89
N PHE A 401 20.28 -7.06 14.69
CA PHE A 401 18.91 -7.56 14.82
C PHE A 401 17.99 -6.90 13.78
N PRO A 402 17.02 -7.58 13.16
CA PRO A 402 16.62 -8.99 13.35
C PRO A 402 17.29 -9.99 12.38
N ARG A 403 18.52 -9.76 11.96
CA ARG A 403 19.18 -10.65 11.01
C ARG A 403 19.45 -12.04 11.60
N THR A 404 19.25 -13.05 10.77
CA THR A 404 19.82 -14.39 10.96
C THR A 404 21.19 -14.39 10.30
N ASN A 405 22.24 -14.62 11.09
CA ASN A 405 23.61 -14.82 10.57
C ASN A 405 23.67 -16.06 9.67
#